data_b4d29f18aa5b5ef7490b39f0881e73dd
#
_entry.id   b4d29f18aa5b5ef7490b39f0881e73dd
#
_cell.length_a   1.000
_cell.length_b   1.000
_cell.length_c   1.000
_cell.angle_alpha   90.00
_cell.angle_beta   90.00
_cell.angle_gamma   90.00
#
_symmetry.space_group_name_H-M   'P 1'
#
loop_
_entity.id
_entity.type
_entity.pdbx_description
1 polymer ?
#
loop_
_entity_poly.entity_id
_entity_poly.type
_entity_poly.pdbx_seq_one_letter_code
_entity_poly.pdbx_strand_id
1 'polypeptide(L)'
;MKLQIADWFMQVDCDDAVTGQLPNLCPFLVSDPLSSDADILFRLQLGVSLSPEKTVPVLVNELEGRTLRLWLMPDHCSISLTLADSRQTYWLRASRDWKQIVSDWKPDYPGSYSVLNDFLMIAFIYSSAFRDTVLLHASCVAVGSEGCAFIGPSGVGKSTHSRLWLEHIPDSRLLNDDQPVLRRMPDGSMRIYGSPWSGKTLCYRNEGVRL
;
A
#
# COMPACT_ATOMS: atom_id res chain seq x y z
N MET A 1 -14.42 -5.68 2.42
CA MET A 1 -13.15 -6.31 1.98
C MET A 1 -12.19 -6.42 3.18
N LYS A 2 -11.52 -7.57 3.34
CA LYS A 2 -10.47 -7.77 4.35
C LYS A 2 -9.18 -8.16 3.62
N LEU A 3 -8.06 -7.57 4.01
CA LEU A 3 -6.76 -7.79 3.40
C LEU A 3 -5.73 -8.19 4.47
N GLN A 4 -4.76 -9.02 4.07
CA GLN A 4 -3.57 -9.31 4.85
C GLN A 4 -2.32 -8.98 4.04
N ILE A 5 -1.49 -8.06 4.52
CA ILE A 5 -0.21 -7.68 3.91
C ILE A 5 0.86 -7.70 5.00
N ALA A 6 1.95 -8.43 4.80
CA ALA A 6 3.05 -8.54 5.76
C ALA A 6 2.56 -8.91 7.18
N ASP A 7 1.64 -9.88 7.26
CA ASP A 7 0.98 -10.38 8.48
C ASP A 7 0.13 -9.32 9.22
N TRP A 8 -0.12 -8.15 8.63
CA TRP A 8 -1.04 -7.15 9.14
C TRP A 8 -2.38 -7.25 8.44
N PHE A 9 -3.46 -7.12 9.20
CA PHE A 9 -4.81 -7.11 8.66
C PHE A 9 -5.33 -5.69 8.47
N MET A 10 -6.06 -5.48 7.40
CA MET A 10 -6.77 -4.24 7.10
C MET A 10 -8.21 -4.54 6.77
N GLN A 11 -9.10 -3.69 7.23
CA GLN A 11 -10.52 -3.81 6.94
C GLN A 11 -10.98 -2.59 6.14
N VAL A 12 -11.59 -2.83 4.99
CA VAL A 12 -12.19 -1.80 4.14
C VAL A 12 -13.67 -2.07 4.01
N ASP A 13 -14.47 -1.08 4.35
CA ASP A 13 -15.94 -1.15 4.24
C ASP A 13 -16.33 -0.79 2.80
N CYS A 14 -16.47 -1.81 1.96
CA CYS A 14 -16.86 -1.69 0.56
C CYS A 14 -17.56 -2.95 0.06
N ASP A 15 -18.31 -2.80 -1.04
CA ASP A 15 -18.98 -3.89 -1.72
C ASP A 15 -17.98 -4.79 -2.48
N ASP A 16 -18.37 -6.05 -2.71
CA ASP A 16 -17.56 -7.02 -3.46
C ASP A 16 -17.26 -6.55 -4.89
N ALA A 17 -18.16 -5.77 -5.49
CA ALA A 17 -17.94 -5.17 -6.81
C ALA A 17 -16.70 -4.27 -6.86
N VAL A 18 -16.38 -3.56 -5.79
CA VAL A 18 -15.17 -2.74 -5.67
C VAL A 18 -13.93 -3.62 -5.68
N THR A 19 -13.97 -4.73 -4.96
CA THR A 19 -12.85 -5.68 -4.87
C THR A 19 -12.48 -6.24 -6.25
N GLY A 20 -13.48 -6.56 -7.09
CA GLY A 20 -13.27 -7.07 -8.45
C GLY A 20 -12.57 -6.08 -9.40
N GLN A 21 -12.56 -4.79 -9.08
CA GLN A 21 -11.86 -3.75 -9.87
C GLN A 21 -10.40 -3.52 -9.45
N LEU A 22 -9.94 -4.22 -8.42
CA LEU A 22 -8.58 -4.12 -7.88
C LEU A 22 -7.88 -5.49 -7.87
N PRO A 23 -7.54 -6.05 -9.06
CA PRO A 23 -7.00 -7.41 -9.18
C PRO A 23 -5.66 -7.59 -8.45
N ASN A 24 -4.89 -6.54 -8.27
CA ASN A 24 -3.65 -6.55 -7.49
C ASN A 24 -3.88 -6.91 -6.00
N LEU A 25 -5.07 -6.67 -5.46
CA LEU A 25 -5.42 -7.01 -4.08
C LEU A 25 -5.86 -8.47 -3.92
N CYS A 26 -6.26 -9.15 -5.01
CA CYS A 26 -6.81 -10.52 -4.94
C CYS A 26 -5.93 -11.50 -4.14
N PRO A 27 -4.60 -11.57 -4.30
CA PRO A 27 -3.76 -12.48 -3.53
C PRO A 27 -3.69 -12.17 -2.02
N PHE A 28 -4.15 -11.00 -1.62
CA PHE A 28 -4.10 -10.48 -0.25
C PHE A 28 -5.46 -10.54 0.46
N LEU A 29 -6.51 -10.98 -0.24
CA LEU A 29 -7.84 -11.15 0.35
C LEU A 29 -7.85 -12.29 1.35
N VAL A 30 -8.54 -12.10 2.47
CA VAL A 30 -8.74 -13.12 3.49
C VAL A 30 -10.21 -13.26 3.84
N SER A 31 -10.67 -14.51 4.00
CA SER A 31 -12.07 -14.86 4.25
C SER A 31 -12.36 -15.06 5.74
N ASP A 32 -11.35 -15.45 6.52
CA ASP A 32 -11.54 -15.81 7.91
C ASP A 32 -11.80 -14.60 8.82
N PRO A 33 -12.62 -14.76 9.87
CA PRO A 33 -12.77 -13.75 10.90
C PRO A 33 -11.41 -13.52 11.57
N LEU A 34 -11.07 -12.24 11.74
CA LEU A 34 -9.85 -11.85 12.45
C LEU A 34 -9.90 -12.40 13.88
N SER A 35 -8.80 -13.02 14.32
CA SER A 35 -8.71 -13.62 15.64
C SER A 35 -8.73 -12.60 16.77
N SER A 36 -8.32 -11.36 16.49
CA SER A 36 -8.45 -10.24 17.43
C SER A 36 -8.40 -8.88 16.73
N ASP A 37 -8.98 -7.86 17.36
CA ASP A 37 -8.87 -6.46 16.90
C ASP A 37 -7.44 -5.91 17.01
N ALA A 38 -6.58 -6.55 17.79
CA ALA A 38 -5.19 -6.14 17.98
C ALA A 38 -4.34 -6.27 16.70
N ASP A 39 -4.72 -7.20 15.82
CA ASP A 39 -4.01 -7.46 14.56
C ASP A 39 -4.45 -6.56 13.42
N ILE A 40 -5.51 -5.77 13.62
CA ILE A 40 -5.99 -4.82 12.61
C ILE A 40 -5.11 -3.58 12.60
N LEU A 41 -4.45 -3.35 11.45
CA LEU A 41 -3.61 -2.19 11.21
C LEU A 41 -4.47 -0.92 11.12
N PHE A 42 -5.52 -0.97 10.30
CA PHE A 42 -6.52 0.10 10.17
C PHE A 42 -7.88 -0.41 9.69
N ARG A 43 -8.90 0.44 9.92
CA ARG A 43 -10.24 0.32 9.32
C ARG A 43 -10.49 1.52 8.42
N LEU A 44 -10.87 1.28 7.17
CA LEU A 44 -11.22 2.31 6.19
C LEU A 44 -12.71 2.23 5.84
N GLN A 45 -13.43 3.30 6.10
CA GLN A 45 -14.82 3.47 5.68
C GLN A 45 -14.88 4.36 4.44
N LEU A 46 -15.53 3.89 3.38
CA LEU A 46 -15.72 4.62 2.12
C LEU A 46 -17.07 5.33 2.06
N GLY A 47 -17.18 6.31 1.17
CA GLY A 47 -18.43 7.02 0.90
C GLY A 47 -18.87 8.01 1.98
N VAL A 48 -17.98 8.35 2.92
CA VAL A 48 -18.23 9.34 3.98
C VAL A 48 -18.09 10.74 3.41
N SER A 49 -19.10 11.60 3.60
CA SER A 49 -19.00 13.00 3.15
C SER A 49 -17.93 13.74 3.95
N LEU A 50 -16.90 14.23 3.26
CA LEU A 50 -15.82 15.00 3.85
C LEU A 50 -15.81 16.42 3.30
N SER A 51 -15.57 17.39 4.18
CA SER A 51 -15.35 18.78 3.76
C SER A 51 -13.87 19.01 3.53
N PRO A 52 -13.51 19.77 2.45
CA PRO A 52 -12.12 20.17 2.22
C PRO A 52 -11.51 20.93 3.40
N GLU A 53 -10.21 20.74 3.61
CA GLU A 53 -9.47 21.53 4.59
C GLU A 53 -9.37 22.99 4.13
N LYS A 54 -9.53 23.92 5.10
CA LYS A 54 -9.48 25.37 4.85
C LYS A 54 -8.09 25.97 4.99
N THR A 55 -7.15 25.21 5.51
CA THR A 55 -5.77 25.63 5.75
C THR A 55 -4.87 25.28 4.55
N VAL A 56 -3.67 25.83 4.52
CA VAL A 56 -2.67 25.49 3.52
C VAL A 56 -2.12 24.07 3.79
N PRO A 57 -1.99 23.21 2.77
CA PRO A 57 -1.40 21.89 2.95
C PRO A 57 0.09 21.99 3.37
N VAL A 58 0.55 21.06 4.20
CA VAL A 58 1.96 20.98 4.61
C VAL A 58 2.83 20.34 3.53
N LEU A 59 2.21 19.59 2.60
CA LEU A 59 2.89 18.98 1.46
C LEU A 59 1.98 19.05 0.23
N VAL A 60 2.56 19.43 -0.90
CA VAL A 60 1.96 19.28 -2.24
C VAL A 60 2.95 18.50 -3.08
N ASN A 61 2.50 17.40 -3.69
CA ASN A 61 3.31 16.56 -4.56
C ASN A 61 2.59 16.34 -5.89
N GLU A 62 3.20 16.81 -6.97
CA GLU A 62 2.73 16.58 -8.33
C GLU A 62 3.25 15.21 -8.81
N LEU A 63 2.35 14.28 -8.99
CA LEU A 63 2.60 12.94 -9.49
C LEU A 63 2.11 12.84 -10.93
N GLU A 64 2.56 11.83 -11.65
CA GLU A 64 2.05 11.58 -13.00
C GLU A 64 0.53 11.37 -12.96
N GLY A 65 -0.21 12.27 -13.62
CA GLY A 65 -1.67 12.22 -13.73
C GLY A 65 -2.46 12.60 -12.48
N ARG A 66 -1.82 13.06 -11.40
CA ARG A 66 -2.52 13.46 -10.16
C ARG A 66 -1.70 14.38 -9.26
N THR A 67 -2.41 15.16 -8.43
CA THR A 67 -1.80 15.98 -7.37
C THR A 67 -2.21 15.43 -6.01
N LEU A 68 -1.23 15.12 -5.18
CA LEU A 68 -1.41 14.76 -3.76
C LEU A 68 -1.21 15.98 -2.87
N ARG A 69 -2.10 16.21 -1.92
CA ARG A 69 -1.93 17.22 -0.86
C ARG A 69 -2.13 16.59 0.51
N LEU A 70 -1.34 17.02 1.48
CA LEU A 70 -1.37 16.53 2.86
C LEU A 70 -1.58 17.71 3.83
N TRP A 71 -2.45 17.50 4.80
CA TRP A 71 -2.66 18.38 5.96
C TRP A 71 -2.44 17.60 7.25
N LEU A 72 -1.73 18.22 8.18
CA LEU A 72 -1.54 17.70 9.53
C LEU A 72 -2.32 18.60 10.50
N MET A 73 -3.49 18.12 10.92
CA MET A 73 -4.36 18.83 11.86
C MET A 73 -4.09 18.36 13.30
N PRO A 74 -4.52 19.11 14.32
CA PRO A 74 -4.30 18.72 15.73
C PRO A 74 -4.85 17.35 16.10
N ASP A 75 -6.00 16.95 15.53
CA ASP A 75 -6.74 15.74 15.85
C ASP A 75 -6.75 14.67 14.74
N HIS A 76 -6.37 15.04 13.50
CA HIS A 76 -6.39 14.13 12.36
C HIS A 76 -5.32 14.48 11.30
N CYS A 77 -5.16 13.60 10.32
CA CYS A 77 -4.46 13.86 9.07
C CYS A 77 -5.46 13.83 7.92
N SER A 78 -5.36 14.77 6.97
CA SER A 78 -6.16 14.76 5.74
C SER A 78 -5.26 14.67 4.52
N ILE A 79 -5.68 13.88 3.56
CA ILE A 79 -5.04 13.75 2.25
C ILE A 79 -6.07 13.99 1.18
N SER A 80 -5.71 14.74 0.13
CA SER A 80 -6.51 14.78 -1.09
C SER A 80 -5.69 14.29 -2.28
N LEU A 81 -6.35 13.58 -3.18
CA LEU A 81 -5.86 13.23 -4.50
C LEU A 81 -6.77 13.87 -5.55
N THR A 82 -6.19 14.73 -6.38
CA THR A 82 -6.88 15.37 -7.51
C THR A 82 -6.37 14.74 -8.80
N LEU A 83 -7.27 14.16 -9.61
CA LEU A 83 -6.94 13.61 -10.91
C LEU A 83 -6.75 14.75 -11.94
N ALA A 84 -5.73 14.64 -12.78
CA ALA A 84 -5.38 15.70 -13.74
C ALA A 84 -6.38 15.79 -14.91
N ASP A 85 -6.92 14.65 -15.33
CA ASP A 85 -7.84 14.53 -16.48
C ASP A 85 -9.25 15.05 -16.17
N SER A 86 -9.84 14.58 -15.07
CA SER A 86 -11.20 14.90 -14.66
C SER A 86 -11.31 16.08 -13.70
N ARG A 87 -10.19 16.52 -13.11
CA ARG A 87 -10.15 17.51 -12.03
C ARG A 87 -10.90 17.04 -10.76
N GLN A 88 -11.33 15.80 -10.72
CA GLN A 88 -12.03 15.24 -9.57
C GLN A 88 -11.06 15.07 -8.41
N THR A 89 -11.53 15.43 -7.22
CA THR A 89 -10.74 15.36 -5.99
C THR A 89 -11.43 14.44 -5.01
N TYR A 90 -10.68 13.49 -4.48
CA TYR A 90 -11.11 12.60 -3.40
C TYR A 90 -10.31 12.89 -2.14
N TRP A 91 -10.97 12.72 -1.00
CA TRP A 91 -10.41 13.01 0.31
C TRP A 91 -10.32 11.74 1.15
N LEU A 92 -9.24 11.64 1.89
CA LEU A 92 -9.04 10.65 2.93
C LEU A 92 -8.70 11.40 4.24
N ARG A 93 -9.34 11.01 5.34
CA ARG A 93 -9.06 11.55 6.66
C ARG A 93 -8.78 10.41 7.63
N ALA A 94 -7.66 10.48 8.33
CA ALA A 94 -7.19 9.47 9.25
C ALA A 94 -7.05 10.03 10.66
N SER A 95 -7.38 9.22 11.68
CA SER A 95 -7.02 9.50 13.06
C SER A 95 -5.50 9.65 13.21
N ARG A 96 -5.02 10.30 14.28
CA ARG A 96 -3.59 10.55 14.52
C ARG A 96 -2.75 9.27 14.56
N ASP A 97 -3.32 8.16 14.99
CA ASP A 97 -2.68 6.83 15.03
C ASP A 97 -2.93 5.99 13.78
N TRP A 98 -3.62 6.55 12.78
CA TRP A 98 -3.98 5.92 11.51
C TRP A 98 -4.78 4.60 11.62
N LYS A 99 -5.44 4.36 12.76
CA LYS A 99 -6.27 3.16 12.95
C LYS A 99 -7.67 3.31 12.38
N GLN A 100 -8.22 4.53 12.41
CA GLN A 100 -9.55 4.84 11.87
C GLN A 100 -9.38 5.81 10.72
N ILE A 101 -9.87 5.40 9.56
CA ILE A 101 -9.73 6.16 8.32
C ILE A 101 -11.10 6.24 7.65
N VAL A 102 -11.43 7.40 7.14
CA VAL A 102 -12.65 7.62 6.34
C VAL A 102 -12.28 8.26 5.00
N SER A 103 -13.07 8.00 3.97
CA SER A 103 -12.89 8.62 2.65
C SER A 103 -14.24 8.94 2.01
N ASP A 104 -14.30 10.02 1.26
CA ASP A 104 -15.44 10.36 0.40
C ASP A 104 -15.42 9.62 -0.94
N TRP A 105 -14.42 8.76 -1.14
CA TRP A 105 -14.26 7.99 -2.36
C TRP A 105 -15.54 7.21 -2.72
N LYS A 106 -15.89 7.26 -4.01
CA LYS A 106 -17.01 6.52 -4.63
C LYS A 106 -16.58 5.99 -6.00
N PRO A 107 -17.20 4.90 -6.48
CA PRO A 107 -16.91 4.34 -7.80
C PRO A 107 -17.69 5.09 -8.90
N ASP A 108 -17.59 6.42 -8.91
CA ASP A 108 -18.34 7.34 -9.78
C ASP A 108 -17.61 7.69 -11.09
N TYR A 109 -16.34 7.27 -11.20
CA TYR A 109 -15.50 7.49 -12.37
C TYR A 109 -14.51 6.33 -12.52
N PRO A 110 -14.20 5.83 -13.74
CA PRO A 110 -13.27 4.70 -13.93
C PRO A 110 -11.90 4.92 -13.31
N GLY A 111 -11.36 6.14 -13.35
CA GLY A 111 -10.09 6.52 -12.72
C GLY A 111 -10.13 6.50 -11.18
N SER A 112 -11.31 6.49 -10.55
CA SER A 112 -11.43 6.51 -9.09
C SER A 112 -10.82 5.29 -8.42
N TYR A 113 -10.83 4.13 -9.07
CA TYR A 113 -10.22 2.91 -8.52
C TYR A 113 -8.70 3.03 -8.33
N SER A 114 -8.02 3.78 -9.20
CA SER A 114 -6.60 4.09 -8.99
C SER A 114 -6.37 4.95 -7.75
N VAL A 115 -7.28 5.88 -7.46
CA VAL A 115 -7.24 6.69 -6.22
C VAL A 115 -7.46 5.82 -4.99
N LEU A 116 -8.41 4.88 -5.03
CA LEU A 116 -8.62 3.94 -3.92
C LEU A 116 -7.38 3.08 -3.68
N ASN A 117 -6.73 2.58 -4.74
CA ASN A 117 -5.49 1.84 -4.63
C ASN A 117 -4.37 2.68 -3.97
N ASP A 118 -4.24 3.95 -4.35
CA ASP A 118 -3.28 4.87 -3.72
C ASP A 118 -3.64 5.17 -2.26
N PHE A 119 -4.91 5.38 -1.94
CA PHE A 119 -5.36 5.58 -0.56
C PHE A 119 -5.06 4.37 0.33
N LEU A 120 -5.25 3.15 -0.19
CA LEU A 120 -4.88 1.92 0.53
C LEU A 120 -3.37 1.84 0.76
N MET A 121 -2.56 2.19 -0.25
CA MET A 121 -1.10 2.23 -0.10
C MET A 121 -0.66 3.26 0.93
N ILE A 122 -1.20 4.48 0.87
CA ILE A 122 -0.89 5.56 1.80
C ILE A 122 -1.32 5.17 3.22
N ALA A 123 -2.54 4.64 3.38
CA ALA A 123 -3.02 4.15 4.67
C ALA A 123 -2.11 3.06 5.24
N PHE A 124 -1.66 2.10 4.41
CA PHE A 124 -0.72 1.07 4.82
C PHE A 124 0.62 1.68 5.26
N ILE A 125 1.23 2.57 4.47
CA ILE A 125 2.51 3.21 4.77
C ILE A 125 2.47 3.89 6.15
N TYR A 126 1.47 4.74 6.36
CA TYR A 126 1.41 5.52 7.61
C TYR A 126 1.02 4.69 8.82
N SER A 127 0.08 3.75 8.68
CA SER A 127 -0.33 2.89 9.80
C SER A 127 0.77 1.90 10.19
N SER A 128 1.49 1.34 9.22
CA SER A 128 2.51 0.32 9.46
C SER A 128 3.82 0.91 10.02
N ALA A 129 4.11 2.19 9.73
CA ALA A 129 5.30 2.87 10.26
C ALA A 129 5.37 2.88 11.79
N PHE A 130 4.21 2.88 12.47
CA PHE A 130 4.12 2.76 13.93
C PHE A 130 4.30 1.31 14.45
N ARG A 131 4.53 0.35 13.56
CA ARG A 131 4.54 -1.08 13.82
C ARG A 131 5.76 -1.78 13.25
N ASP A 132 6.93 -1.12 13.29
CA ASP A 132 8.21 -1.67 12.79
C ASP A 132 8.11 -2.22 11.35
N THR A 133 7.30 -1.58 10.51
CA THR A 133 7.01 -2.05 9.15
C THR A 133 7.08 -0.87 8.18
N VAL A 134 7.79 -1.03 7.08
CA VAL A 134 7.95 0.02 6.06
C VAL A 134 7.82 -0.53 4.65
N LEU A 135 7.27 0.27 3.77
CA LEU A 135 7.25 0.02 2.33
C LEU A 135 8.56 0.55 1.73
N LEU A 136 9.28 -0.25 0.97
CA LEU A 136 10.55 0.13 0.35
C LEU A 136 10.35 0.43 -1.14
N HIS A 137 11.15 1.35 -1.69
CA HIS A 137 11.33 1.44 -3.14
C HIS A 137 12.48 0.52 -3.55
N ALA A 138 12.18 -0.74 -3.82
CA ALA A 138 13.14 -1.80 -4.08
C ALA A 138 12.60 -2.84 -5.05
N SER A 139 13.49 -3.59 -5.72
CA SER A 139 13.13 -4.84 -6.34
C SER A 139 13.60 -5.99 -5.46
N CYS A 140 12.78 -7.01 -5.25
CA CYS A 140 13.07 -8.07 -4.30
C CYS A 140 12.86 -9.45 -4.92
N VAL A 141 13.85 -10.30 -4.75
CA VAL A 141 13.83 -11.73 -5.12
C VAL A 141 13.97 -12.61 -3.88
N ALA A 142 13.50 -13.84 -3.98
CA ALA A 142 13.66 -14.84 -2.94
C ALA A 142 14.24 -16.13 -3.52
N VAL A 143 15.08 -16.82 -2.72
CA VAL A 143 15.60 -18.16 -2.99
C VAL A 143 15.35 -18.99 -1.73
N GLY A 144 14.57 -20.06 -1.85
CA GLY A 144 14.11 -20.79 -0.67
C GLY A 144 13.37 -19.89 0.31
N SER A 145 13.84 -19.81 1.54
CA SER A 145 13.29 -18.98 2.64
C SER A 145 13.99 -17.64 2.82
N GLU A 146 14.98 -17.31 2.01
CA GLU A 146 15.79 -16.09 2.11
C GLU A 146 15.43 -15.11 1.00
N GLY A 147 15.43 -13.81 1.32
CA GLY A 147 15.15 -12.72 0.40
C GLY A 147 16.37 -11.83 0.16
N CYS A 148 16.42 -11.23 -1.00
CA CYS A 148 17.41 -10.21 -1.34
C CYS A 148 16.69 -9.00 -1.95
N ALA A 149 16.92 -7.80 -1.39
CA ALA A 149 16.33 -6.55 -1.85
C ALA A 149 17.37 -5.66 -2.51
N PHE A 150 17.09 -5.23 -3.74
CA PHE A 150 17.93 -4.28 -4.48
C PHE A 150 17.35 -2.89 -4.30
N ILE A 151 18.08 -2.06 -3.56
CA ILE A 151 17.68 -0.69 -3.21
C ILE A 151 18.52 0.31 -4.01
N GLY A 152 17.92 1.39 -4.46
CA GLY A 152 18.63 2.46 -5.16
C GLY A 152 17.67 3.42 -5.89
N PRO A 153 18.18 4.49 -6.49
CA PRO A 153 17.37 5.45 -7.24
C PRO A 153 16.61 4.81 -8.41
N SER A 154 15.59 5.49 -8.91
CA SER A 154 14.90 5.06 -10.14
C SER A 154 15.90 5.00 -11.29
N GLY A 155 15.81 3.95 -12.13
CA GLY A 155 16.68 3.76 -13.31
C GLY A 155 18.04 3.14 -13.02
N VAL A 156 18.45 2.90 -11.77
CA VAL A 156 19.78 2.32 -11.43
C VAL A 156 19.94 0.84 -11.81
N GLY A 157 18.86 0.19 -12.24
CA GLY A 157 18.92 -1.21 -12.69
C GLY A 157 18.43 -2.24 -11.67
N LYS A 158 17.67 -1.85 -10.64
CA LYS A 158 17.09 -2.78 -9.64
C LYS A 158 16.36 -3.95 -10.28
N SER A 159 15.37 -3.67 -11.14
CA SER A 159 14.59 -4.70 -11.84
C SER A 159 15.44 -5.52 -12.84
N THR A 160 16.48 -4.91 -13.43
CA THR A 160 17.44 -5.63 -14.27
C THR A 160 18.20 -6.65 -13.43
N HIS A 161 18.65 -6.28 -12.23
CA HIS A 161 19.37 -7.17 -11.33
C HIS A 161 18.49 -8.34 -10.87
N SER A 162 17.24 -8.07 -10.49
CA SER A 162 16.27 -9.12 -10.16
C SER A 162 16.03 -10.08 -11.32
N ARG A 163 15.93 -9.57 -12.56
CA ARG A 163 15.77 -10.41 -13.74
C ARG A 163 16.96 -11.33 -13.96
N LEU A 164 18.21 -10.86 -13.77
CA LEU A 164 19.40 -11.69 -13.85
C LEU A 164 19.38 -12.80 -12.79
N TRP A 165 18.87 -12.54 -11.59
CA TRP A 165 18.70 -13.60 -10.59
C TRP A 165 17.71 -14.65 -11.06
N LEU A 166 16.56 -14.24 -11.60
CA LEU A 166 15.54 -15.17 -12.11
C LEU A 166 16.05 -16.01 -13.28
N GLU A 167 16.99 -15.48 -14.06
CA GLU A 167 17.59 -16.17 -15.21
C GLU A 167 18.72 -17.13 -14.83
N HIS A 168 19.53 -16.77 -13.83
CA HIS A 168 20.79 -17.46 -13.56
C HIS A 168 20.87 -18.17 -12.21
N ILE A 169 19.97 -17.88 -11.27
CA ILE A 169 19.97 -18.51 -9.95
C ILE A 169 18.79 -19.49 -9.87
N PRO A 170 19.04 -20.80 -9.76
CA PRO A 170 18.00 -21.80 -9.65
C PRO A 170 17.05 -21.51 -8.45
N ASP A 171 15.79 -21.83 -8.61
CA ASP A 171 14.74 -21.69 -7.61
C ASP A 171 14.51 -20.24 -7.11
N SER A 172 15.10 -19.26 -7.79
CA SER A 172 14.82 -17.86 -7.51
C SER A 172 13.42 -17.47 -8.02
N ARG A 173 12.76 -16.59 -7.29
CA ARG A 173 11.47 -16.05 -7.67
C ARG A 173 11.36 -14.56 -7.33
N LEU A 174 10.69 -13.80 -8.19
CA LEU A 174 10.39 -12.40 -7.91
C LEU A 174 9.37 -12.35 -6.78
N LEU A 175 9.67 -11.60 -5.72
CA LEU A 175 8.76 -11.37 -4.60
C LEU A 175 7.96 -10.08 -4.81
N ASN A 176 8.64 -9.02 -5.25
CA ASN A 176 8.02 -7.76 -5.66
C ASN A 176 9.01 -6.93 -6.49
N ASP A 177 8.51 -6.14 -7.44
CA ASP A 177 9.32 -5.29 -8.31
C ASP A 177 8.90 -3.81 -8.19
N ASP A 178 8.97 -3.23 -7.03
CA ASP A 178 8.88 -1.79 -6.77
C ASP A 178 8.68 -1.48 -5.30
N GLN A 179 7.70 -2.12 -4.63
CA GLN A 179 7.28 -1.74 -3.28
C GLN A 179 7.12 -2.96 -2.35
N PRO A 180 8.19 -3.76 -2.11
CA PRO A 180 8.18 -4.78 -1.09
C PRO A 180 8.05 -4.18 0.30
N VAL A 181 7.48 -4.95 1.23
CA VAL A 181 7.31 -4.54 2.63
C VAL A 181 8.43 -5.16 3.47
N LEU A 182 9.17 -4.33 4.19
CA LEU A 182 10.16 -4.74 5.19
C LEU A 182 9.56 -4.64 6.58
N ARG A 183 9.64 -5.71 7.36
CA ARG A 183 9.14 -5.77 8.74
C ARG A 183 10.19 -6.30 9.69
N ARG A 184 10.39 -5.62 10.82
CA ARG A 184 11.15 -6.12 11.95
C ARG A 184 10.22 -6.95 12.84
N MET A 185 10.59 -8.20 13.05
CA MET A 185 9.84 -9.13 13.85
C MET A 185 10.13 -8.94 15.36
N PRO A 186 9.25 -9.43 16.27
CA PRO A 186 9.47 -9.29 17.72
C PRO A 186 10.77 -9.92 18.24
N ASP A 187 11.30 -10.94 17.56
CA ASP A 187 12.58 -11.58 17.85
C ASP A 187 13.81 -10.81 17.32
N GLY A 188 13.58 -9.64 16.70
CA GLY A 188 14.61 -8.80 16.10
C GLY A 188 15.00 -9.19 14.67
N SER A 189 14.52 -10.31 14.13
CA SER A 189 14.78 -10.70 12.75
C SER A 189 14.06 -9.77 11.77
N MET A 190 14.61 -9.68 10.55
CA MET A 190 14.00 -8.91 9.46
C MET A 190 13.33 -9.86 8.47
N ARG A 191 12.12 -9.51 8.05
CA ARG A 191 11.41 -10.21 6.98
C ARG A 191 11.03 -9.24 5.88
N ILE A 192 11.08 -9.73 4.65
CA ILE A 192 10.64 -8.99 3.48
C ILE A 192 9.48 -9.72 2.82
N TYR A 193 8.46 -8.96 2.43
CA TYR A 193 7.20 -9.48 1.89
C TYR A 193 6.93 -8.86 0.53
N GLY A 194 6.22 -9.61 -0.31
CA GLY A 194 5.52 -9.04 -1.44
C GLY A 194 4.39 -8.12 -1.00
N SER A 195 3.92 -7.31 -1.93
CA SER A 195 2.83 -6.35 -1.70
C SER A 195 1.90 -6.27 -2.91
N PRO A 196 0.71 -5.70 -2.77
CA PRO A 196 -0.17 -5.44 -3.91
C PRO A 196 0.31 -4.31 -4.82
N TRP A 197 1.35 -3.58 -4.44
CA TRP A 197 1.89 -2.45 -5.20
C TRP A 197 3.18 -2.88 -5.90
N SER A 198 3.14 -2.93 -7.23
CA SER A 198 4.25 -3.37 -8.07
C SER A 198 4.52 -2.36 -9.16
N GLY A 199 5.75 -2.34 -9.66
CA GLY A 199 6.16 -1.47 -10.74
C GLY A 199 5.81 -2.01 -12.13
N LYS A 200 6.76 -1.87 -13.06
CA LYS A 200 6.57 -2.30 -14.47
C LYS A 200 6.37 -3.80 -14.62
N THR A 201 6.98 -4.59 -13.75
CA THR A 201 6.79 -6.04 -13.71
C THR A 201 5.71 -6.36 -12.67
N LEU A 202 4.51 -6.68 -13.15
CA LEU A 202 3.40 -7.02 -12.27
C LEU A 202 3.72 -8.27 -11.46
N CYS A 203 3.83 -8.13 -10.15
CA CYS A 203 4.11 -9.21 -9.23
C CYS A 203 3.39 -8.96 -7.90
N TYR A 204 2.31 -9.68 -7.69
CA TYR A 204 1.44 -9.56 -6.51
C TYR A 204 1.50 -10.87 -5.72
N ARG A 205 2.44 -10.96 -4.78
CA ARG A 205 2.64 -12.15 -3.95
C ARG A 205 2.40 -11.85 -2.49
N ASN A 206 1.45 -12.56 -1.89
CA ASN A 206 1.25 -12.53 -0.43
C ASN A 206 2.16 -13.57 0.21
N GLU A 207 3.45 -13.31 0.18
CA GLU A 207 4.51 -14.18 0.67
C GLU A 207 5.56 -13.35 1.41
N GLY A 208 6.09 -13.88 2.51
CA GLY A 208 7.17 -13.26 3.28
C GLY A 208 8.31 -14.24 3.52
N VAL A 209 9.55 -13.76 3.36
CA VAL A 209 10.78 -14.52 3.59
C VAL A 209 11.70 -13.76 4.54
N ARG A 210 12.71 -14.42 5.08
CA ARG A 210 13.76 -13.77 5.87
C ARG A 210 14.61 -12.89 4.97
N LEU A 211 15.05 -11.72 5.46
CA LEU A 211 15.98 -10.83 4.76
C LEU A 211 17.39 -11.04 5.28
#